data_68adfd3c4729128ba2a1a366ffee96b0
#
_entry.id   68adfd3c4729128ba2a1a366ffee96b0
#
_cell.length_a   1.000
_cell.length_b   1.000
_cell.length_c   1.000
_cell.angle_alpha   90.00
_cell.angle_beta   90.00
_cell.angle_gamma   90.00
#
_symmetry.space_group_name_H-M   'P 1'
#
loop_
_entity.id
_entity.type
_entity.pdbx_description
1 polymer ?
#
loop_
_entity_poly.entity_id
_entity_poly.type
_entity_poly.pdbx_seq_one_letter_code
_entity_poly.pdbx_strand_id
1 'polypeptide(L)'
;MSREDLKRRIDRVEEAYEFMLSYAARGLADDQSTSLRRFLERTHEALDGIGDAVRAVLAEDGGEDAAAKRGVERFVAVLERDAAASHAAVGMVLAQPAIGSQLIDNLNASIHVRALLTDLFLIDEALALGVGAESPPAAFAPNEGESFGPRDEDS
;
A
#
# COMPACT_ATOMS: atom_id res chain seq x y z
N MET A 1 7.33 11.23 16.58
CA MET A 1 6.69 10.26 15.68
C MET A 1 6.77 8.89 16.29
N SER A 2 5.67 8.15 16.25
CA SER A 2 5.50 6.91 16.97
C SER A 2 5.09 5.77 16.02
N ARG A 3 5.06 4.55 16.54
CA ARG A 3 4.47 3.41 15.84
C ARG A 3 3.03 3.68 15.42
N GLU A 4 2.26 4.39 16.22
CA GLU A 4 0.88 4.76 15.89
C GLU A 4 0.77 5.73 14.72
N ASP A 5 1.71 6.65 14.57
CA ASP A 5 1.75 7.53 13.40
C ASP A 5 2.00 6.73 12.12
N LEU A 6 2.96 5.82 12.15
CA LEU A 6 3.23 4.92 11.02
C LEU A 6 2.02 4.05 10.69
N LYS A 7 1.38 3.47 11.69
CA LYS A 7 0.14 2.68 11.50
C LYS A 7 -0.96 3.50 10.82
N ARG A 8 -1.21 4.73 11.28
CA ARG A 8 -2.21 5.60 10.67
C ARG A 8 -1.91 5.91 9.20
N ARG A 9 -0.63 6.10 8.87
CA ARG A 9 -0.23 6.32 7.47
C ARG A 9 -0.49 5.09 6.61
N ILE A 10 -0.14 3.92 7.10
CA ILE A 10 -0.39 2.63 6.42
C ILE A 10 -1.89 2.43 6.21
N ASP A 11 -2.69 2.62 7.26
CA ASP A 11 -4.15 2.47 7.20
C ASP A 11 -4.79 3.40 6.16
N ARG A 12 -4.33 4.65 6.07
CA ARG A 12 -4.84 5.60 5.08
C ARG A 12 -4.54 5.17 3.65
N VAL A 13 -3.35 4.64 3.40
CA VAL A 13 -2.98 4.14 2.06
C VAL A 13 -3.81 2.91 1.72
N GLU A 14 -3.97 1.99 2.66
CA GLU A 14 -4.76 0.77 2.49
C GLU A 14 -6.23 1.07 2.21
N GLU A 15 -6.85 1.92 3.02
CA GLU A 15 -8.25 2.34 2.84
C GLU A 15 -8.47 3.01 1.48
N ALA A 16 -7.56 3.88 1.08
CA ALA A 16 -7.64 4.54 -0.22
C ALA A 16 -7.51 3.54 -1.36
N TYR A 17 -6.61 2.57 -1.25
CA TYR A 17 -6.43 1.54 -2.27
C TYR A 17 -7.68 0.68 -2.43
N GLU A 18 -8.28 0.25 -1.34
CA GLU A 18 -9.56 -0.50 -1.36
C GLU A 18 -10.66 0.32 -2.02
N PHE A 19 -10.77 1.61 -1.68
CA PHE A 19 -11.74 2.50 -2.28
C PHE A 19 -11.49 2.67 -3.79
N MET A 20 -10.24 2.83 -4.20
CA MET A 20 -9.87 2.96 -5.62
C MET A 20 -10.20 1.71 -6.43
N LEU A 21 -10.02 0.51 -5.88
CA LEU A 21 -10.40 -0.74 -6.55
C LEU A 21 -11.92 -0.79 -6.80
N SER A 22 -12.71 -0.44 -5.81
CA SER A 22 -14.16 -0.36 -5.92
C SER A 22 -14.59 0.73 -6.91
N TYR A 23 -13.99 1.90 -6.84
CA TYR A 23 -14.29 3.04 -7.70
C TYR A 23 -14.00 2.74 -9.18
N ALA A 24 -12.87 2.10 -9.48
CA ALA A 24 -12.50 1.72 -10.84
C ALA A 24 -13.56 0.84 -11.52
N ALA A 25 -14.25 0.00 -10.73
CA ALA A 25 -15.28 -0.90 -11.22
C ALA A 25 -16.64 -0.22 -11.45
N ARG A 26 -16.85 1.01 -10.98
CA ARG A 26 -18.16 1.69 -11.03
C ARG A 26 -18.48 2.36 -12.36
N GLY A 27 -17.52 2.59 -13.23
CA GLY A 27 -17.72 3.22 -14.53
C GLY A 27 -18.16 4.69 -14.47
N LEU A 28 -17.74 5.44 -13.46
CA LEU A 28 -18.09 6.85 -13.25
C LEU A 28 -17.24 7.77 -14.15
N ALA A 29 -17.84 8.84 -14.65
CA ALA A 29 -17.14 9.87 -15.44
C ALA A 29 -16.44 10.92 -14.57
N ASP A 30 -16.95 11.17 -13.37
CA ASP A 30 -16.40 12.13 -12.42
C ASP A 30 -16.56 11.67 -10.96
N ASP A 31 -15.89 12.38 -10.06
CA ASP A 31 -15.84 12.08 -8.63
C ASP A 31 -16.74 12.95 -7.76
N GLN A 32 -17.57 13.84 -8.34
CA GLN A 32 -18.30 14.89 -7.61
C GLN A 32 -19.25 14.40 -6.53
N SER A 33 -19.86 13.23 -6.71
CA SER A 33 -20.79 12.64 -5.75
C SER A 33 -20.16 11.58 -4.85
N THR A 34 -18.82 11.50 -4.82
CA THR A 34 -18.08 10.46 -4.13
C THR A 34 -17.09 11.02 -3.11
N SER A 35 -16.58 10.14 -2.25
CA SER A 35 -15.51 10.46 -1.29
C SER A 35 -14.10 10.23 -1.86
N LEU A 36 -13.97 9.90 -3.15
CA LEU A 36 -12.69 9.51 -3.76
C LEU A 36 -11.59 10.54 -3.52
N ARG A 37 -11.87 11.81 -3.83
CA ARG A 37 -10.89 12.89 -3.71
C ARG A 37 -10.38 13.03 -2.29
N ARG A 38 -11.23 12.88 -1.28
CA ARG A 38 -10.84 12.91 0.13
C ARG A 38 -9.88 11.76 0.47
N PHE A 39 -10.14 10.55 -0.01
CA PHE A 39 -9.23 9.42 0.20
C PHE A 39 -7.88 9.65 -0.46
N LEU A 40 -7.86 10.18 -1.68
CA LEU A 40 -6.62 10.48 -2.39
C LEU A 40 -5.82 11.59 -1.70
N GLU A 41 -6.47 12.64 -1.22
CA GLU A 41 -5.82 13.73 -0.47
C GLU A 41 -5.17 13.22 0.81
N ARG A 42 -5.88 12.40 1.59
CA ARG A 42 -5.35 11.78 2.80
C ARG A 42 -4.17 10.85 2.51
N THR A 43 -4.24 10.11 1.42
CA THR A 43 -3.14 9.25 0.98
C THR A 43 -1.94 10.08 0.57
N HIS A 44 -2.15 11.12 -0.22
CA HIS A 44 -1.09 12.03 -0.65
C HIS A 44 -0.35 12.63 0.56
N GLU A 45 -1.08 13.08 1.57
CA GLU A 45 -0.51 13.57 2.84
C GLU A 45 0.23 12.46 3.60
N ALA A 46 -0.33 11.26 3.66
CA ALA A 46 0.27 10.14 4.38
C ALA A 46 1.58 9.65 3.76
N LEU A 47 1.72 9.79 2.45
CA LEU A 47 2.93 9.42 1.72
C LEU A 47 4.08 10.38 1.96
N ASP A 48 3.77 11.64 2.25
CA ASP A 48 4.78 12.63 2.56
C ASP A 48 5.45 12.30 3.90
N GLY A 49 6.74 12.06 3.87
CA GLY A 49 7.53 11.73 5.07
C GLY A 49 7.36 10.30 5.61
N ILE A 50 6.79 9.38 4.85
CA ILE A 50 6.59 8.00 5.33
C ILE A 50 7.92 7.27 5.62
N GLY A 51 8.95 7.56 4.84
CA GLY A 51 10.30 7.02 5.11
C GLY A 51 10.87 7.50 6.45
N ASP A 52 10.68 8.76 6.77
CA ASP A 52 11.09 9.33 8.06
C ASP A 52 10.31 8.71 9.23
N ALA A 53 9.03 8.42 9.02
CA ALA A 53 8.21 7.73 10.02
C ALA A 53 8.74 6.30 10.30
N VAL A 54 9.16 5.58 9.28
CA VAL A 54 9.79 4.26 9.43
C VAL A 54 11.11 4.38 10.18
N ARG A 55 11.95 5.33 9.82
CA ARG A 55 13.23 5.56 10.50
C ARG A 55 13.05 5.92 11.97
N ALA A 56 12.04 6.71 12.30
CA ALA A 56 11.72 7.06 13.68
C ALA A 56 11.34 5.81 14.50
N VAL A 57 10.54 4.91 13.94
CA VAL A 57 10.20 3.63 14.59
C VAL A 57 11.43 2.77 14.78
N LEU A 58 12.31 2.67 13.80
CA LEU A 58 13.56 1.93 13.90
C LEU A 58 14.48 2.46 15.00
N ALA A 59 14.53 3.78 15.18
CA ALA A 59 15.35 4.41 16.22
C ALA A 59 14.80 4.13 17.62
N GLU A 60 13.50 4.01 17.78
CA GLU A 60 12.84 3.68 19.04
C GLU A 60 12.93 2.19 19.38
N ASP A 61 13.05 1.34 18.36
CA ASP A 61 13.16 -0.09 18.54
C ASP A 61 14.59 -0.46 18.96
N GLY A 62 14.77 -0.71 20.27
CA GLY A 62 16.02 -1.18 20.85
C GLY A 62 16.37 -2.63 20.49
N GLY A 63 15.88 -3.13 19.35
CA GLY A 63 16.06 -4.51 18.89
C GLY A 63 17.49 -4.98 18.92
N GLU A 64 17.72 -6.18 19.47
CA GLU A 64 19.04 -6.76 19.68
C GLU A 64 19.70 -7.25 18.39
N ASP A 65 18.92 -7.42 17.30
CA ASP A 65 19.43 -7.92 16.02
C ASP A 65 19.85 -6.77 15.09
N ALA A 66 21.11 -6.44 15.11
CA ALA A 66 21.71 -5.41 14.27
C ALA A 66 21.62 -5.74 12.76
N ALA A 67 21.66 -7.02 12.39
CA ALA A 67 21.54 -7.43 10.99
C ALA A 67 20.13 -7.23 10.45
N ALA A 68 19.10 -7.60 11.23
CA ALA A 68 17.71 -7.35 10.88
C ALA A 68 17.43 -5.86 10.74
N LYS A 69 17.91 -5.05 11.67
CA LYS A 69 17.76 -3.60 11.65
C LYS A 69 18.41 -2.97 10.41
N ARG A 70 19.63 -3.38 10.06
CA ARG A 70 20.31 -2.93 8.83
C ARG A 70 19.54 -3.32 7.57
N GLY A 71 18.93 -4.50 7.55
CA GLY A 71 18.09 -4.96 6.45
C GLY A 71 16.88 -4.03 6.24
N VAL A 72 16.20 -3.66 7.31
CA VAL A 72 15.08 -2.71 7.26
C VAL A 72 15.55 -1.32 6.82
N GLU A 73 16.67 -0.82 7.32
CA GLU A 73 17.24 0.47 6.92
C GLU A 73 17.55 0.54 5.42
N ARG A 74 18.08 -0.53 4.84
CA ARG A 74 18.31 -0.62 3.39
C ARG A 74 17.01 -0.63 2.61
N PHE A 75 16.01 -1.34 3.12
CA PHE A 75 14.70 -1.45 2.48
C PHE A 75 13.92 -0.14 2.52
N VAL A 76 14.16 0.74 3.49
CA VAL A 76 13.55 2.06 3.56
C VAL A 76 13.84 2.89 2.29
N ALA A 77 15.00 2.73 1.68
CA ALA A 77 15.33 3.41 0.41
C ALA A 77 14.43 2.94 -0.74
N VAL A 78 14.06 1.67 -0.78
CA VAL A 78 13.08 1.13 -1.75
C VAL A 78 11.70 1.71 -1.47
N LEU A 79 11.26 1.67 -0.22
CA LEU A 79 10.00 2.23 0.23
C LEU A 79 9.87 3.72 -0.17
N GLU A 80 10.90 4.51 0.04
CA GLU A 80 10.91 5.94 -0.30
C GLU A 80 10.76 6.19 -1.80
N ARG A 81 11.38 5.37 -2.65
CA ARG A 81 11.21 5.46 -4.10
C ARG A 81 9.78 5.14 -4.53
N ASP A 82 9.21 4.08 -3.98
CA ASP A 82 7.84 3.67 -4.29
C ASP A 82 6.83 4.69 -3.74
N ALA A 83 7.09 5.24 -2.57
CA ALA A 83 6.31 6.32 -1.99
C ALA A 83 6.36 7.60 -2.83
N ALA A 84 7.54 7.98 -3.32
CA ALA A 84 7.69 9.14 -4.19
C ALA A 84 6.96 8.95 -5.52
N ALA A 85 7.04 7.77 -6.12
CA ALA A 85 6.31 7.43 -7.35
C ALA A 85 4.79 7.48 -7.13
N SER A 86 4.31 6.91 -6.03
CA SER A 86 2.90 6.92 -5.66
C SER A 86 2.40 8.34 -5.35
N HIS A 87 3.18 9.13 -4.61
CA HIS A 87 2.87 10.52 -4.30
C HIS A 87 2.73 11.36 -5.57
N ALA A 88 3.66 11.23 -6.51
CA ALA A 88 3.61 11.92 -7.79
C ALA A 88 2.39 11.48 -8.63
N ALA A 89 2.11 10.18 -8.70
CA ALA A 89 0.97 9.66 -9.45
C ALA A 89 -0.37 10.12 -8.86
N VAL A 90 -0.54 10.02 -7.55
CA VAL A 90 -1.74 10.51 -6.85
C VAL A 90 -1.89 12.03 -7.00
N GLY A 91 -0.79 12.77 -6.88
CA GLY A 91 -0.79 14.22 -7.08
C GLY A 91 -1.22 14.63 -8.49
N MET A 92 -0.78 13.91 -9.50
CA MET A 92 -1.21 14.13 -10.89
C MET A 92 -2.71 13.87 -11.06
N VAL A 93 -3.22 12.82 -10.48
CA VAL A 93 -4.66 12.49 -10.51
C VAL A 93 -5.47 13.56 -9.79
N LEU A 94 -5.05 13.99 -8.59
CA LEU A 94 -5.71 15.05 -7.82
C LEU A 94 -5.76 16.39 -8.56
N ALA A 95 -4.80 16.66 -9.42
CA ALA A 95 -4.76 17.88 -10.23
C ALA A 95 -5.79 17.90 -11.36
N GLN A 96 -6.44 16.77 -11.65
CA GLN A 96 -7.44 16.71 -12.68
C GLN A 96 -8.77 17.32 -12.19
N PRO A 97 -9.49 18.07 -13.04
CA PRO A 97 -10.78 18.69 -12.64
C PRO A 97 -11.87 17.65 -12.41
N ALA A 98 -11.80 16.52 -13.10
CA ALA A 98 -12.70 15.38 -12.92
C ALA A 98 -11.91 14.08 -12.90
N ILE A 99 -12.21 13.22 -11.93
CA ILE A 99 -11.52 11.94 -11.74
C ILE A 99 -12.52 10.81 -12.03
N GLY A 100 -12.46 10.27 -13.24
CA GLY A 100 -13.31 9.15 -13.65
C GLY A 100 -12.73 7.79 -13.24
N SER A 101 -13.57 6.77 -13.28
CA SER A 101 -13.19 5.39 -12.98
C SER A 101 -12.06 4.88 -13.88
N GLN A 102 -12.02 5.31 -15.16
CA GLN A 102 -10.96 4.91 -16.09
C GLN A 102 -9.59 5.46 -15.66
N LEU A 103 -9.54 6.69 -15.17
CA LEU A 103 -8.29 7.27 -14.65
C LEU A 103 -7.78 6.50 -13.42
N ILE A 104 -8.69 6.13 -12.53
CA ILE A 104 -8.35 5.33 -11.35
C ILE A 104 -7.96 3.91 -11.73
N ASP A 105 -8.61 3.31 -12.71
CA ASP A 105 -8.22 2.01 -13.25
C ASP A 105 -6.78 2.04 -13.77
N ASN A 106 -6.41 3.07 -14.51
CA ASN A 106 -5.05 3.29 -14.98
C ASN A 106 -4.06 3.55 -13.85
N LEU A 107 -4.45 4.29 -12.82
CA LEU A 107 -3.63 4.50 -11.62
C LEU A 107 -3.34 3.17 -10.91
N ASN A 108 -4.35 2.32 -10.75
CA ASN A 108 -4.19 0.99 -10.17
C ASN A 108 -3.30 0.09 -11.05
N ALA A 109 -3.46 0.17 -12.37
CA ALA A 109 -2.65 -0.58 -13.32
C ALA A 109 -1.18 -0.14 -13.34
N SER A 110 -0.88 1.10 -12.94
CA SER A 110 0.49 1.61 -12.84
C SER A 110 1.34 0.90 -11.80
N ILE A 111 0.74 0.14 -10.92
CA ILE A 111 1.33 -0.64 -9.83
C ILE A 111 2.06 0.15 -8.73
N HIS A 112 2.24 1.45 -8.83
CA HIS A 112 2.99 2.23 -7.84
C HIS A 112 2.41 2.13 -6.43
N VAL A 113 1.12 2.34 -6.26
CA VAL A 113 0.45 2.24 -4.95
C VAL A 113 0.47 0.80 -4.43
N ARG A 114 0.28 -0.16 -5.31
CA ARG A 114 0.33 -1.58 -4.96
C ARG A 114 1.73 -2.01 -4.51
N ALA A 115 2.78 -1.58 -5.21
CA ALA A 115 4.16 -1.83 -4.80
C ALA A 115 4.46 -1.21 -3.43
N LEU A 116 4.02 0.03 -3.22
CA LEU A 116 4.16 0.72 -1.93
C LEU A 116 3.46 -0.04 -0.82
N LEU A 117 2.23 -0.49 -1.01
CA LEU A 117 1.51 -1.28 0.00
C LEU A 117 2.24 -2.57 0.35
N THR A 118 2.81 -3.24 -0.64
CA THR A 118 3.63 -4.44 -0.42
C THR A 118 4.85 -4.10 0.43
N ASP A 119 5.53 -3.00 0.15
CA ASP A 119 6.66 -2.52 0.95
C ASP A 119 6.24 -2.25 2.41
N LEU A 120 5.10 -1.60 2.59
CA LEU A 120 4.56 -1.28 3.92
C LEU A 120 4.18 -2.53 4.71
N PHE A 121 3.62 -3.54 4.06
CA PHE A 121 3.31 -4.82 4.70
C PHE A 121 4.58 -5.59 5.08
N LEU A 122 5.64 -5.53 4.26
CA LEU A 122 6.93 -6.10 4.59
C LEU A 122 7.54 -5.41 5.83
N ILE A 123 7.47 -4.09 5.88
CA ILE A 123 7.94 -3.31 7.05
C ILE A 123 7.10 -3.62 8.28
N ASP A 124 5.77 -3.69 8.15
CA ASP A 124 4.86 -4.05 9.23
C ASP A 124 5.22 -5.40 9.84
N GLU A 125 5.44 -6.40 9.02
CA GLU A 125 5.85 -7.73 9.44
C GLU A 125 7.24 -7.71 10.13
N ALA A 126 8.20 -7.04 9.52
CA ALA A 126 9.56 -6.95 10.05
C ALA A 126 9.64 -6.22 11.40
N LEU A 127 8.82 -5.19 11.58
CA LEU A 127 8.77 -4.38 12.82
C LEU A 127 7.70 -4.86 13.81
N ALA A 128 6.93 -5.88 13.47
CA ALA A 128 5.82 -6.41 14.27
C ALA A 128 4.83 -5.32 14.73
N LEU A 129 4.41 -4.46 13.79
CA LEU A 129 3.49 -3.35 14.06
C LEU A 129 2.06 -3.81 14.30
N GLY A 130 1.66 -4.95 13.73
CA GLY A 130 0.33 -5.52 13.89
C GLY A 130 -0.77 -4.88 13.03
N VAL A 131 -0.41 -4.12 12.01
CA VAL A 131 -1.37 -3.49 11.09
C VAL A 131 -2.02 -4.52 10.17
N GLY A 132 -1.27 -5.52 9.72
CA GLY A 132 -1.72 -6.57 8.82
C GLY A 132 -2.43 -7.75 9.48
N ALA A 133 -2.89 -7.61 10.73
CA ALA A 133 -3.59 -8.69 11.45
C ALA A 133 -4.98 -9.01 10.86
N GLU A 134 -5.54 -8.11 10.05
CA GLU A 134 -6.70 -8.38 9.21
C GLU A 134 -6.22 -8.88 7.84
N SER A 135 -6.95 -9.83 7.29
CA SER A 135 -6.57 -10.50 6.03
C SER A 135 -6.13 -9.52 4.95
N PRO A 136 -5.06 -9.81 4.20
CA PRO A 136 -4.64 -8.94 3.11
C PRO A 136 -5.78 -8.73 2.11
N PRO A 137 -5.82 -7.59 1.40
CA PRO A 137 -6.80 -7.34 0.35
C PRO A 137 -6.88 -8.53 -0.61
N ALA A 138 -8.07 -8.87 -1.06
CA ALA A 138 -8.33 -10.05 -1.91
C ALA A 138 -7.40 -10.16 -3.13
N ALA A 139 -6.82 -9.04 -3.59
CA ALA A 139 -5.83 -8.99 -4.68
C ALA A 139 -4.49 -9.67 -4.34
N PHE A 140 -4.23 -9.93 -3.06
CA PHE A 140 -3.01 -10.57 -2.57
C PHE A 140 -3.26 -11.96 -1.95
N ALA A 141 -4.52 -12.42 -1.91
CA ALA A 141 -4.82 -13.76 -1.44
C ALA A 141 -4.17 -14.79 -2.38
N PRO A 142 -3.42 -15.78 -1.86
CA PRO A 142 -2.95 -16.87 -2.68
C PRO A 142 -4.14 -17.60 -3.30
N ASN A 143 -4.03 -17.93 -4.57
CA ASN A 143 -5.06 -18.66 -5.28
C ASN A 143 -5.12 -20.10 -4.72
N GLU A 144 -5.98 -20.34 -3.74
CA GLU A 144 -6.24 -21.69 -3.21
C GLU A 144 -7.10 -22.48 -4.19
N GLY A 145 -6.58 -22.79 -5.37
CA GLY A 145 -7.36 -23.41 -6.41
C GLY A 145 -6.63 -24.39 -7.32
N GLU A 146 -5.46 -24.87 -6.95
CA GLU A 146 -4.87 -26.01 -7.65
C GLU A 146 -4.47 -27.11 -6.67
N SER A 147 -5.44 -27.92 -6.28
CA SER A 147 -5.14 -29.23 -5.77
C SER A 147 -4.68 -30.10 -6.97
N PHE A 148 -3.39 -30.29 -7.08
CA PHE A 148 -2.83 -31.32 -7.94
C PHE A 148 -3.22 -32.68 -7.36
N GLY A 149 -4.30 -33.26 -7.86
CA GLY A 149 -4.64 -34.64 -7.59
C GLY A 149 -3.59 -35.57 -8.21
N PRO A 150 -3.27 -36.71 -7.56
CA PRO A 150 -2.33 -37.65 -8.13
C PRO A 150 -2.87 -38.19 -9.45
N ARG A 151 -2.03 -38.19 -10.47
CA ARG A 151 -2.31 -38.94 -11.69
C ARG A 151 -2.22 -40.43 -11.36
N ASP A 152 -3.33 -41.13 -11.43
CA ASP A 152 -3.30 -42.55 -11.45
C ASP A 152 -2.63 -42.99 -12.77
N GLU A 153 -1.38 -43.46 -12.64
CA GLU A 153 -0.78 -44.32 -13.64
C GLU A 153 -1.37 -45.73 -13.44
N ASP A 154 -2.27 -46.11 -14.28
CA ASP A 154 -2.55 -47.54 -14.47
C ASP A 154 -2.85 -47.85 -15.95
N SER A 155 -2.01 -48.74 -16.46
CA SER A 155 -2.11 -49.65 -17.63
C SER A 155 -1.67 -49.09 -18.96
#